data_426371dffbf1e36fb718504dbaf8e016
#
_entry.id   426371dffbf1e36fb718504dbaf8e016
#
_cell.length_a   1.000
_cell.length_b   1.000
_cell.length_c   1.000
_cell.angle_alpha   90.00
_cell.angle_beta   90.00
_cell.angle_gamma   90.00
#
_symmetry.space_group_name_H-M   'P 1'
#
loop_
_entity.id
_entity.type
_entity.pdbx_description
1 polymer ?
#
loop_
_entity_poly.entity_id
_entity_poly.type
_entity_poly.pdbx_seq_one_letter_code
_entity_poly.pdbx_strand_id
1 'polypeptide(L)'
;MLAPGVEAMTAIEAVEGSLYSMAPIATAAVADMVESAMIAGQQAAAAVTPEPFVYHDDRPSSAWLRARPDQGTPEDSLYRTAREALSRGEYARASSLFQTLEQKYPRSRVAPAALYYRAFALYRAGSTADLRAAIDALKAQQERYASASSDPEIATLRTRVYAALAARGDRDAEAQLRTLTAQGATCDKEEMEVRASALSALAQVDPVEMRPTLQKVLARKDECSVTLRRRAVYLLGRAGTDEATNDLLNVAKTDPDPSVRGDAIGLLARSPGTATVRTLEQLFVAATDEQTRRSVISALRSNGSPEARRALRSIIEREDVSERTRSDAISSLSRGWTDGETWMTSDRKVTVAAQRSMAARDSARALTPEAEEDAQYLRNAYAKSSSRAVKSSIISAVARIGGRTNDQWLMGIVKNREEDMSLRREAISRLRPVSLPVDEIGRLFDALSERELRSGLVNQLASRDDATATDKLIEIARSGTDPELRRMAIQALARKNDPRSTKLLLELVEKP
;
A
#
# COMPACT_ATOMS: atom_id res chain seq x y z
N MET A 1 -41.35 1.93 16.15
CA MET A 1 -39.97 1.57 15.74
C MET A 1 -39.06 1.83 16.93
N LEU A 2 -38.66 0.78 17.64
CA LEU A 2 -37.81 0.85 18.81
C LEU A 2 -36.33 0.87 18.34
N ALA A 3 -35.52 1.64 19.03
CA ALA A 3 -34.09 1.80 18.70
C ALA A 3 -33.32 0.46 18.81
N PRO A 4 -32.28 0.22 17.99
CA PRO A 4 -31.58 -1.07 17.93
C PRO A 4 -30.92 -1.56 19.22
N GLY A 5 -30.87 -0.74 20.27
CA GLY A 5 -30.41 -1.12 21.60
C GLY A 5 -31.39 -1.93 22.45
N VAL A 6 -32.67 -1.92 22.12
CA VAL A 6 -33.71 -2.62 22.90
C VAL A 6 -33.83 -4.08 22.44
N GLU A 7 -33.59 -4.37 21.15
CA GLU A 7 -33.58 -5.73 20.63
C GLU A 7 -32.40 -6.56 21.14
N ALA A 8 -31.25 -5.92 21.40
CA ALA A 8 -30.08 -6.60 21.98
C ALA A 8 -30.32 -6.97 23.46
N MET A 9 -31.05 -6.17 24.22
CA MET A 9 -31.38 -6.49 25.63
C MET A 9 -32.43 -7.61 25.75
N THR A 10 -33.40 -7.68 24.83
CA THR A 10 -34.40 -8.78 24.82
C THR A 10 -33.78 -10.12 24.39
N ALA A 11 -32.72 -10.12 23.58
CA ALA A 11 -31.97 -11.32 23.21
C ALA A 11 -31.14 -11.88 24.37
N ILE A 12 -30.65 -11.02 25.27
CA ILE A 12 -29.88 -11.44 26.46
C ILE A 12 -30.78 -12.10 27.49
N GLU A 13 -31.98 -11.54 27.74
CA GLU A 13 -32.96 -12.16 28.67
C GLU A 13 -33.50 -13.51 28.18
N ALA A 14 -33.63 -13.70 26.86
CA ALA A 14 -34.02 -14.98 26.26
C ALA A 14 -32.96 -16.09 26.39
N VAL A 15 -31.70 -15.71 26.48
CA VAL A 15 -30.57 -16.65 26.63
C VAL A 15 -30.38 -17.08 28.10
N GLU A 16 -30.63 -16.19 29.07
CA GLU A 16 -30.54 -16.55 30.49
C GLU A 16 -31.64 -17.56 30.91
N GLY A 17 -32.82 -17.51 30.32
CA GLY A 17 -33.90 -18.48 30.59
C GLY A 17 -33.63 -19.89 30.06
N SER A 18 -32.71 -20.07 29.09
CA SER A 18 -32.42 -21.37 28.48
C SER A 18 -31.24 -22.10 29.08
N LEU A 19 -30.39 -21.45 29.91
CA LEU A 19 -29.14 -21.99 30.42
C LEU A 19 -29.26 -22.88 31.67
N TYR A 20 -30.43 -22.95 32.29
CA TYR A 20 -30.66 -23.78 33.48
C TYR A 20 -30.86 -25.29 33.20
N SER A 21 -30.81 -25.71 31.94
CA SER A 21 -31.10 -27.11 31.56
C SER A 21 -30.00 -27.85 30.80
N MET A 22 -28.79 -27.31 30.65
CA MET A 22 -27.71 -27.96 29.92
C MET A 22 -26.45 -28.20 30.74
N ALA A 23 -25.83 -29.39 30.54
CA ALA A 23 -24.68 -29.92 31.25
C ALA A 23 -23.39 -29.05 31.13
N PRO A 24 -22.39 -29.19 32.06
CA PRO A 24 -21.29 -28.23 32.28
C PRO A 24 -20.24 -28.07 31.17
N ILE A 25 -20.43 -28.71 30.00
CA ILE A 25 -19.51 -28.59 28.86
C ILE A 25 -19.89 -27.43 27.92
N ALA A 26 -21.14 -26.90 28.00
CA ALA A 26 -21.64 -25.83 27.16
C ALA A 26 -21.31 -24.41 27.69
N THR A 27 -20.93 -24.28 28.97
CA THR A 27 -20.72 -22.96 29.59
C THR A 27 -19.45 -22.23 29.13
N ALA A 28 -18.38 -22.97 28.79
CA ALA A 28 -17.15 -22.37 28.31
C ALA A 28 -17.30 -21.76 26.89
N ALA A 29 -18.01 -22.47 26.00
CA ALA A 29 -18.23 -21.98 24.61
C ALA A 29 -19.17 -20.76 24.54
N VAL A 30 -20.14 -20.66 25.49
CA VAL A 30 -21.05 -19.50 25.59
C VAL A 30 -20.33 -18.31 26.21
N ALA A 31 -19.45 -18.54 27.20
CA ALA A 31 -18.64 -17.47 27.76
C ALA A 31 -17.69 -16.85 26.70
N ASP A 32 -17.02 -17.68 25.90
CA ASP A 32 -16.16 -17.22 24.80
C ASP A 32 -16.95 -16.47 23.71
N MET A 33 -18.19 -16.87 23.41
CA MET A 33 -19.05 -16.17 22.47
C MET A 33 -19.53 -14.81 23.00
N VAL A 34 -19.87 -14.73 24.29
CA VAL A 34 -20.28 -13.47 24.94
C VAL A 34 -19.10 -12.52 25.05
N GLU A 35 -17.93 -13.02 25.39
CA GLU A 35 -16.69 -12.22 25.45
C GLU A 35 -16.29 -11.74 24.04
N SER A 36 -16.38 -12.60 23.03
CA SER A 36 -16.18 -12.21 21.62
C SER A 36 -17.19 -11.18 21.13
N ALA A 37 -18.46 -11.29 21.52
CA ALA A 37 -19.50 -10.31 21.18
C ALA A 37 -19.31 -8.99 21.94
N MET A 38 -18.83 -9.00 23.18
CA MET A 38 -18.48 -7.78 23.92
C MET A 38 -17.24 -7.10 23.36
N ILE A 39 -16.21 -7.85 22.97
CA ILE A 39 -15.03 -7.33 22.29
C ILE A 39 -15.41 -6.74 20.94
N ALA A 40 -16.27 -7.39 20.15
CA ALA A 40 -16.77 -6.86 18.88
C ALA A 40 -17.62 -5.61 19.08
N GLY A 41 -18.46 -5.55 20.13
CA GLY A 41 -19.23 -4.38 20.51
C GLY A 41 -18.36 -3.20 20.96
N GLN A 42 -17.29 -3.46 21.71
CA GLN A 42 -16.30 -2.45 22.12
C GLN A 42 -15.45 -1.99 20.91
N GLN A 43 -15.11 -2.88 19.99
CA GLN A 43 -14.42 -2.51 18.75
C GLN A 43 -15.32 -1.71 17.79
N ALA A 44 -16.62 -2.00 17.73
CA ALA A 44 -17.58 -1.21 16.97
C ALA A 44 -17.80 0.18 17.58
N ALA A 45 -17.83 0.30 18.92
CA ALA A 45 -17.90 1.58 19.62
C ALA A 45 -16.60 2.38 19.51
N ALA A 46 -15.43 1.71 19.47
CA ALA A 46 -14.12 2.33 19.23
C ALA A 46 -13.94 2.79 17.77
N ALA A 47 -14.63 2.15 16.81
CA ALA A 47 -14.60 2.55 15.39
C ALA A 47 -15.35 3.86 15.09
N VAL A 48 -16.11 4.40 16.07
CA VAL A 48 -16.78 5.72 15.99
C VAL A 48 -15.91 6.84 16.58
N THR A 49 -14.75 6.53 17.16
CA THR A 49 -13.78 7.57 17.48
C THR A 49 -13.18 8.09 16.18
N PRO A 50 -13.23 9.41 15.90
CA PRO A 50 -12.51 9.97 14.77
C PRO A 50 -11.04 9.54 14.93
N GLU A 51 -10.45 9.00 13.85
CA GLU A 51 -9.03 8.61 13.84
C GLU A 51 -8.21 9.68 14.57
N PRO A 52 -7.30 9.28 15.48
CA PRO A 52 -6.45 10.27 16.11
C PRO A 52 -5.71 11.00 14.98
N PHE A 53 -6.02 12.29 14.83
CA PHE A 53 -5.25 13.18 13.98
C PHE A 53 -3.82 13.14 14.51
N VAL A 54 -2.97 12.32 13.89
CA VAL A 54 -1.53 12.38 14.14
C VAL A 54 -1.13 13.77 13.72
N TYR A 55 -0.82 14.60 14.70
CA TYR A 55 -0.19 15.88 14.51
C TYR A 55 1.20 15.57 13.92
N HIS A 56 1.25 15.41 12.61
CA HIS A 56 2.50 15.52 11.91
C HIS A 56 2.96 16.96 12.16
N ASP A 57 4.18 17.11 12.61
CA ASP A 57 4.87 18.39 12.78
C ASP A 57 5.14 19.06 11.40
N ASP A 58 4.22 18.86 10.48
CA ASP A 58 4.14 19.56 9.22
C ASP A 58 3.68 20.97 9.55
N ARG A 59 4.62 21.88 9.45
CA ARG A 59 4.41 23.32 9.66
C ARG A 59 3.18 23.73 8.85
N PRO A 60 2.16 24.37 9.47
CA PRO A 60 0.95 24.75 8.75
C PRO A 60 1.33 25.52 7.49
N SER A 61 0.67 25.20 6.39
CA SER A 61 0.96 25.78 5.07
C SER A 61 0.77 27.30 5.08
N SER A 62 -0.13 27.78 5.91
CA SER A 62 -0.57 29.16 5.96
C SER A 62 0.34 30.05 6.81
N ALA A 63 0.77 31.17 6.25
CA ALA A 63 1.70 32.10 6.89
C ALA A 63 1.13 32.69 8.19
N TRP A 64 -0.18 32.91 8.29
CA TRP A 64 -0.84 33.48 9.47
C TRP A 64 -0.94 32.46 10.63
N LEU A 65 -1.03 31.13 10.34
CA LEU A 65 -0.92 30.08 11.35
C LEU A 65 0.50 29.94 11.91
N ARG A 66 1.50 30.36 11.13
CA ARG A 66 2.91 30.38 11.51
C ARG A 66 3.33 31.66 12.24
N ALA A 67 2.40 32.59 12.49
CA ALA A 67 2.70 33.82 13.23
C ALA A 67 3.37 33.46 14.57
N ARG A 68 4.68 33.69 14.65
CA ARG A 68 5.41 33.50 15.90
C ARG A 68 5.02 34.66 16.84
N PRO A 69 4.66 34.36 18.09
CA PRO A 69 4.49 35.41 19.07
C PRO A 69 5.82 36.17 19.24
N ASP A 70 5.76 37.51 19.20
CA ASP A 70 6.89 38.33 19.60
C ASP A 70 7.07 38.16 21.09
N GLN A 71 8.33 38.00 21.54
CA GLN A 71 8.60 37.79 22.95
C GLN A 71 8.30 39.13 23.70
N GLY A 72 7.24 39.15 24.49
CA GLY A 72 7.03 40.24 25.44
C GLY A 72 5.62 40.82 25.56
N THR A 73 4.65 40.50 24.67
CA THR A 73 3.29 41.03 24.82
C THR A 73 2.38 40.09 25.62
N PRO A 74 1.40 40.63 26.37
CA PRO A 74 0.45 39.80 27.14
C PRO A 74 -0.36 38.84 26.25
N GLU A 75 -0.76 39.27 25.04
CA GLU A 75 -1.47 38.43 24.07
C GLU A 75 -0.62 37.30 23.56
N ASP A 76 0.69 37.50 23.31
CA ASP A 76 1.59 36.47 22.86
C ASP A 76 1.85 35.42 23.96
N SER A 77 1.91 35.86 25.22
CA SER A 77 2.02 34.96 26.38
C SER A 77 0.75 34.10 26.52
N LEU A 78 -0.42 34.71 26.38
CA LEU A 78 -1.70 34.00 26.45
C LEU A 78 -1.86 33.02 25.31
N TYR A 79 -1.48 33.42 24.08
CA TYR A 79 -1.50 32.51 22.90
C TYR A 79 -0.59 31.31 23.10
N ARG A 80 0.62 31.49 23.63
CA ARG A 80 1.55 30.39 23.91
C ARG A 80 0.99 29.41 24.93
N THR A 81 0.45 29.93 26.04
CA THR A 81 -0.19 29.12 27.08
C THR A 81 -1.38 28.31 26.51
N ALA A 82 -2.17 28.93 25.64
CA ALA A 82 -3.28 28.24 24.97
C ALA A 82 -2.78 27.12 24.03
N ARG A 83 -1.69 27.37 23.29
CA ARG A 83 -1.05 26.37 22.42
C ARG A 83 -0.45 25.21 23.22
N GLU A 84 0.15 25.47 24.37
CA GLU A 84 0.67 24.44 25.27
C GLU A 84 -0.46 23.58 25.85
N ALA A 85 -1.56 24.17 26.27
CA ALA A 85 -2.75 23.44 26.73
C ALA A 85 -3.29 22.53 25.60
N LEU A 86 -3.33 23.05 24.36
CA LEU A 86 -3.75 22.30 23.20
C LEU A 86 -2.83 21.08 22.93
N SER A 87 -1.52 21.26 23.00
CA SER A 87 -0.54 20.19 22.79
C SER A 87 -0.59 19.09 23.86
N ARG A 88 -1.03 19.44 25.07
CA ARG A 88 -1.24 18.47 26.17
C ARG A 88 -2.60 17.78 26.11
N GLY A 89 -3.45 18.10 25.12
CA GLY A 89 -4.80 17.55 25.03
C GLY A 89 -5.82 18.17 26.00
N GLU A 90 -5.48 19.26 26.66
CA GLU A 90 -6.35 20.01 27.58
C GLU A 90 -7.34 20.88 26.77
N TYR A 91 -8.18 20.27 25.95
CA TYR A 91 -8.98 20.94 24.91
C TYR A 91 -9.95 22.01 25.47
N ALA A 92 -10.64 21.71 26.57
CA ALA A 92 -11.55 22.66 27.21
C ALA A 92 -10.78 23.91 27.72
N ARG A 93 -9.63 23.69 28.33
CA ARG A 93 -8.77 24.78 28.81
C ARG A 93 -8.18 25.59 27.63
N ALA A 94 -7.71 24.91 26.59
CA ALA A 94 -7.19 25.55 25.39
C ALA A 94 -8.26 26.44 24.74
N SER A 95 -9.49 25.95 24.57
CA SER A 95 -10.59 26.71 23.97
C SER A 95 -10.94 27.95 24.78
N SER A 96 -10.96 27.88 26.13
CA SER A 96 -11.24 29.03 27.00
C SER A 96 -10.14 30.08 26.96
N LEU A 97 -8.86 29.67 26.88
CA LEU A 97 -7.71 30.60 26.76
C LEU A 97 -7.75 31.29 25.38
N PHE A 98 -8.01 30.61 24.30
CA PHE A 98 -8.16 31.23 22.97
C PHE A 98 -9.37 32.16 22.93
N GLN A 99 -10.49 31.84 23.61
CA GLN A 99 -11.64 32.72 23.73
C GLN A 99 -11.30 33.99 24.50
N THR A 100 -10.53 33.89 25.60
CA THR A 100 -10.05 35.02 26.36
C THR A 100 -9.16 35.95 25.53
N LEU A 101 -8.31 35.35 24.68
CA LEU A 101 -7.46 36.11 23.76
C LEU A 101 -8.29 36.89 22.74
N GLU A 102 -9.28 36.22 22.11
CA GLU A 102 -10.20 36.83 21.17
C GLU A 102 -10.94 38.04 21.77
N GLN A 103 -11.42 37.90 23.00
CA GLN A 103 -12.19 38.92 23.67
C GLN A 103 -11.32 40.12 24.13
N LYS A 104 -10.12 39.86 24.67
CA LYS A 104 -9.25 40.88 25.20
C LYS A 104 -8.39 41.57 24.13
N TYR A 105 -8.02 40.82 23.08
CA TYR A 105 -7.07 41.31 22.07
C TYR A 105 -7.56 41.05 20.62
N PRO A 106 -8.75 41.54 20.25
CA PRO A 106 -9.36 41.21 18.93
C PRO A 106 -8.58 41.78 17.74
N ARG A 107 -7.71 42.76 17.96
CA ARG A 107 -6.86 43.35 16.92
C ARG A 107 -5.44 42.79 16.90
N SER A 108 -5.13 41.86 17.78
CA SER A 108 -3.82 41.20 17.80
C SER A 108 -3.60 40.41 16.50
N ARG A 109 -2.35 40.39 16.04
CA ARG A 109 -1.94 39.62 14.87
C ARG A 109 -2.14 38.10 15.05
N VAL A 110 -2.22 37.58 16.28
CA VAL A 110 -2.49 36.17 16.58
C VAL A 110 -3.99 35.86 16.73
N ALA A 111 -4.86 36.89 16.70
CA ALA A 111 -6.32 36.68 16.84
C ALA A 111 -6.94 35.81 15.76
N PRO A 112 -6.58 35.90 14.45
CA PRO A 112 -7.08 34.97 13.43
C PRO A 112 -6.71 33.52 13.72
N ALA A 113 -5.47 33.29 14.15
CA ALA A 113 -4.99 31.95 14.51
C ALA A 113 -5.65 31.44 15.80
N ALA A 114 -5.94 32.32 16.76
CA ALA A 114 -6.61 31.96 18.00
C ALA A 114 -8.03 31.42 17.73
N LEU A 115 -8.80 32.03 16.82
CA LEU A 115 -10.12 31.53 16.42
C LEU A 115 -10.06 30.14 15.79
N TYR A 116 -9.12 29.92 14.90
CA TYR A 116 -8.90 28.60 14.29
C TYR A 116 -8.57 27.55 15.36
N TYR A 117 -7.59 27.81 16.23
CA TYR A 117 -7.19 26.86 17.26
C TYR A 117 -8.26 26.68 18.35
N ARG A 118 -9.09 27.67 18.60
CA ARG A 118 -10.28 27.52 19.43
C ARG A 118 -11.25 26.53 18.80
N ALA A 119 -11.58 26.72 17.52
CA ALA A 119 -12.45 25.80 16.78
C ALA A 119 -11.87 24.39 16.77
N PHE A 120 -10.57 24.25 16.55
CA PHE A 120 -9.88 22.97 16.59
C PHE A 120 -9.94 22.30 17.98
N ALA A 121 -9.73 23.06 19.06
CA ALA A 121 -9.83 22.55 20.43
C ALA A 121 -11.26 22.07 20.75
N LEU A 122 -12.27 22.86 20.36
CA LEU A 122 -13.67 22.49 20.50
C LEU A 122 -14.05 21.24 19.69
N TYR A 123 -13.55 21.14 18.45
CA TYR A 123 -13.70 19.92 17.64
C TYR A 123 -13.13 18.68 18.35
N ARG A 124 -11.96 18.83 18.99
CA ARG A 124 -11.29 17.75 19.73
C ARG A 124 -11.99 17.43 21.07
N ALA A 125 -12.58 18.39 21.73
CA ALA A 125 -13.41 18.19 22.92
C ALA A 125 -14.68 17.37 22.58
N GLY A 126 -15.26 17.63 21.43
CA GLY A 126 -16.13 16.70 20.71
C GLY A 126 -17.57 16.60 21.22
N SER A 127 -18.06 17.34 22.22
CA SER A 127 -19.50 17.37 22.52
C SER A 127 -20.31 18.07 21.42
N THR A 128 -21.60 17.81 21.30
CA THR A 128 -22.45 18.51 20.32
C THR A 128 -22.44 20.02 20.52
N ALA A 129 -22.39 20.49 21.78
CA ALA A 129 -22.26 21.89 22.10
C ALA A 129 -20.93 22.48 21.66
N ASP A 130 -19.83 21.75 21.91
CA ASP A 130 -18.50 22.17 21.46
C ASP A 130 -18.40 22.23 19.94
N LEU A 131 -18.96 21.25 19.23
CA LEU A 131 -18.96 21.25 17.78
C LEU A 131 -19.73 22.44 17.19
N ARG A 132 -20.86 22.82 17.76
CA ARG A 132 -21.59 24.03 17.35
C ARG A 132 -20.78 25.30 17.64
N ALA A 133 -20.18 25.39 18.83
CA ALA A 133 -19.29 26.48 19.16
C ALA A 133 -18.04 26.55 18.26
N ALA A 134 -17.57 25.43 17.75
CA ALA A 134 -16.49 25.39 16.75
C ALA A 134 -16.93 26.02 15.42
N ILE A 135 -18.16 25.71 14.94
CA ILE A 135 -18.72 26.38 13.75
C ILE A 135 -18.85 27.88 13.95
N ASP A 136 -19.31 28.33 15.12
CA ASP A 136 -19.44 29.75 15.41
C ASP A 136 -18.06 30.46 15.42
N ALA A 137 -17.04 29.82 15.97
CA ALA A 137 -15.67 30.35 15.94
C ALA A 137 -15.12 30.46 14.50
N LEU A 138 -15.37 29.47 13.63
CA LEU A 138 -14.96 29.50 12.22
C LEU A 138 -15.75 30.54 11.40
N LYS A 139 -17.04 30.75 11.69
CA LYS A 139 -17.83 31.83 11.09
C LYS A 139 -17.30 33.20 11.51
N ALA A 140 -17.07 33.41 12.81
CA ALA A 140 -16.49 34.64 13.32
C ALA A 140 -15.13 34.95 12.71
N GLN A 141 -14.30 33.92 12.45
CA GLN A 141 -13.03 34.09 11.75
C GLN A 141 -13.24 34.57 10.32
N GLN A 142 -14.16 33.94 9.58
CA GLN A 142 -14.46 34.32 8.21
C GLN A 142 -15.00 35.75 8.09
N GLU A 143 -15.85 36.16 9.02
CA GLU A 143 -16.44 37.50 9.01
C GLU A 143 -15.46 38.59 9.40
N ARG A 144 -14.60 38.34 10.39
CA ARG A 144 -13.69 39.35 10.96
C ARG A 144 -12.34 39.42 10.25
N TYR A 145 -11.89 38.34 9.60
CA TYR A 145 -10.55 38.21 9.04
C TYR A 145 -10.63 37.67 7.61
N ALA A 146 -11.12 38.48 6.68
CA ALA A 146 -11.34 38.07 5.28
C ALA A 146 -10.09 37.50 4.57
N SER A 147 -8.89 37.95 4.94
CA SER A 147 -7.64 37.42 4.38
C SER A 147 -7.32 35.97 4.78
N ALA A 148 -7.94 35.48 5.87
CA ALA A 148 -7.80 34.11 6.32
C ALA A 148 -8.98 33.23 5.88
N SER A 149 -10.08 33.81 5.37
CA SER A 149 -11.34 33.11 5.10
C SER A 149 -11.26 32.10 3.96
N SER A 150 -10.32 32.29 3.02
CA SER A 150 -10.06 31.37 1.88
C SER A 150 -9.02 30.29 2.19
N ASP A 151 -8.57 30.17 3.44
CA ASP A 151 -7.56 29.20 3.81
C ASP A 151 -8.11 27.77 3.78
N PRO A 152 -7.48 26.83 3.06
CA PRO A 152 -7.94 25.45 2.93
C PRO A 152 -7.96 24.69 4.26
N GLU A 153 -7.14 25.05 5.23
CA GLU A 153 -7.15 24.43 6.56
C GLU A 153 -8.44 24.77 7.32
N ILE A 154 -8.93 26.00 7.18
CA ILE A 154 -10.23 26.44 7.75
C ILE A 154 -11.37 25.68 7.09
N ALA A 155 -11.39 25.59 5.76
CA ALA A 155 -12.39 24.87 5.01
C ALA A 155 -12.41 23.39 5.40
N THR A 156 -11.26 22.77 5.55
CA THR A 156 -11.09 21.38 5.98
C THR A 156 -11.62 21.17 7.40
N LEU A 157 -11.26 22.01 8.36
CA LEU A 157 -11.73 21.92 9.73
C LEU A 157 -13.25 22.09 9.79
N ARG A 158 -13.80 23.09 9.09
CA ARG A 158 -15.25 23.32 9.00
C ARG A 158 -15.99 22.11 8.47
N THR A 159 -15.50 21.48 7.43
CA THR A 159 -16.08 20.26 6.86
C THR A 159 -16.07 19.11 7.87
N ARG A 160 -14.98 18.94 8.61
CA ARG A 160 -14.88 17.91 9.67
C ARG A 160 -15.85 18.16 10.82
N VAL A 161 -16.03 19.42 11.21
CA VAL A 161 -17.01 19.78 12.27
C VAL A 161 -18.43 19.52 11.80
N TYR A 162 -18.79 19.91 10.57
CA TYR A 162 -20.11 19.57 10.00
C TYR A 162 -20.33 18.06 9.91
N ALA A 163 -19.31 17.29 9.52
CA ALA A 163 -19.38 15.84 9.48
C ALA A 163 -19.66 15.24 10.87
N ALA A 164 -18.96 15.73 11.90
CA ALA A 164 -19.16 15.26 13.26
C ALA A 164 -20.56 15.63 13.84
N LEU A 165 -21.13 16.77 13.44
CA LEU A 165 -22.50 17.17 13.80
C LEU A 165 -23.53 16.33 13.05
N ALA A 166 -23.37 16.14 11.73
CA ALA A 166 -24.27 15.35 10.91
C ALA A 166 -24.33 13.88 11.40
N ALA A 167 -23.19 13.30 11.78
CA ALA A 167 -23.11 11.96 12.38
C ALA A 167 -23.91 11.84 13.71
N ARG A 168 -24.27 12.97 14.32
CA ARG A 168 -25.13 13.05 15.51
C ARG A 168 -26.56 13.44 15.20
N GLY A 169 -26.95 13.44 13.92
CA GLY A 169 -28.29 13.75 13.44
C GLY A 169 -28.62 15.23 13.30
N ASP A 170 -27.58 16.10 13.21
CA ASP A 170 -27.80 17.54 12.96
C ASP A 170 -28.10 17.75 11.46
N ARG A 171 -29.36 17.99 11.12
CA ARG A 171 -29.86 18.14 9.74
C ARG A 171 -29.28 19.37 9.02
N ASP A 172 -29.01 20.44 9.76
CA ASP A 172 -28.41 21.65 9.16
C ASP A 172 -26.98 21.40 8.74
N ALA A 173 -26.22 20.70 9.56
CA ALA A 173 -24.86 20.28 9.21
C ALA A 173 -24.84 19.33 8.01
N GLU A 174 -25.79 18.41 7.91
CA GLU A 174 -25.95 17.54 6.74
C GLU A 174 -26.27 18.34 5.47
N ALA A 175 -27.19 19.32 5.55
CA ALA A 175 -27.51 20.19 4.43
C ALA A 175 -26.27 21.00 3.95
N GLN A 176 -25.46 21.50 4.90
CA GLN A 176 -24.21 22.20 4.57
C GLN A 176 -23.20 21.28 3.86
N LEU A 177 -23.06 20.03 4.30
CA LEU A 177 -22.21 19.05 3.61
C LEU A 177 -22.70 18.78 2.18
N ARG A 178 -24.01 18.60 1.99
CA ARG A 178 -24.62 18.42 0.64
C ARG A 178 -24.35 19.64 -0.25
N THR A 179 -24.42 20.85 0.28
CA THR A 179 -24.09 22.07 -0.44
C THR A 179 -22.62 22.11 -0.85
N LEU A 180 -21.68 21.78 0.05
CA LEU A 180 -20.25 21.73 -0.24
C LEU A 180 -19.91 20.71 -1.35
N THR A 181 -20.64 19.58 -1.42
CA THR A 181 -20.44 18.61 -2.50
C THR A 181 -21.03 19.03 -3.84
N ALA A 182 -22.06 19.89 -3.83
CA ALA A 182 -22.82 20.30 -5.01
C ALA A 182 -22.25 21.54 -5.72
N GLN A 183 -21.55 22.42 -4.99
CA GLN A 183 -21.07 23.70 -5.53
C GLN A 183 -20.08 23.55 -6.70
N GLY A 184 -20.19 24.42 -7.69
CA GLY A 184 -19.52 24.38 -8.99
C GLY A 184 -17.99 24.44 -8.95
N ALA A 185 -17.40 24.05 -10.08
CA ALA A 185 -15.99 23.72 -10.22
C ALA A 185 -15.04 24.94 -10.17
N THR A 186 -14.38 25.11 -9.07
CA THR A 186 -13.01 25.62 -9.11
C THR A 186 -12.08 24.43 -9.25
N CYS A 187 -11.14 24.45 -10.21
CA CYS A 187 -10.11 23.40 -10.37
C CYS A 187 -9.01 23.50 -9.29
N ASP A 188 -9.33 24.08 -8.15
CA ASP A 188 -8.43 24.15 -7.03
C ASP A 188 -8.34 22.77 -6.38
N LYS A 189 -7.14 22.23 -6.31
CA LYS A 189 -6.85 20.91 -5.73
C LYS A 189 -7.31 20.82 -4.27
N GLU A 190 -7.09 21.87 -3.51
CA GLU A 190 -7.41 21.93 -2.08
C GLU A 190 -8.93 21.94 -1.88
N GLU A 191 -9.67 22.69 -2.68
CA GLU A 191 -11.14 22.68 -2.69
C GLU A 191 -11.70 21.30 -3.08
N MET A 192 -11.07 20.60 -4.03
CA MET A 192 -11.48 19.23 -4.38
C MET A 192 -11.25 18.23 -3.25
N GLU A 193 -10.18 18.37 -2.47
CA GLU A 193 -9.93 17.55 -1.27
C GLU A 193 -10.98 17.83 -0.17
N VAL A 194 -11.36 19.08 0.05
CA VAL A 194 -12.43 19.45 0.98
C VAL A 194 -13.76 18.78 0.58
N ARG A 195 -14.12 18.84 -0.70
CA ARG A 195 -15.33 18.18 -1.23
C ARG A 195 -15.27 16.67 -1.13
N ALA A 196 -14.10 16.07 -1.38
CA ALA A 196 -13.91 14.64 -1.20
C ALA A 196 -14.05 14.22 0.28
N SER A 197 -13.61 15.07 1.20
CA SER A 197 -13.80 14.87 2.64
C SER A 197 -15.28 14.98 3.03
N ALA A 198 -16.01 15.97 2.50
CA ALA A 198 -17.44 16.14 2.71
C ALA A 198 -18.25 14.94 2.18
N LEU A 199 -17.88 14.43 0.99
CA LEU A 199 -18.48 13.22 0.41
C LEU A 199 -18.28 11.99 1.30
N SER A 200 -17.09 11.85 1.89
CA SER A 200 -16.78 10.76 2.82
C SER A 200 -17.59 10.87 4.13
N ALA A 201 -17.78 12.08 4.61
CA ALA A 201 -18.55 12.35 5.81
C ALA A 201 -20.04 12.02 5.61
N LEU A 202 -20.62 12.45 4.49
CA LEU A 202 -22.00 12.10 4.12
C LEU A 202 -22.21 10.58 4.03
N ALA A 203 -21.24 9.84 3.49
CA ALA A 203 -21.31 8.39 3.41
C ALA A 203 -21.29 7.68 4.79
N GLN A 204 -20.84 8.35 5.84
CA GLN A 204 -20.89 7.83 7.21
C GLN A 204 -22.24 8.12 7.88
N VAL A 205 -22.90 9.22 7.49
CA VAL A 205 -24.20 9.65 8.07
C VAL A 205 -25.35 8.85 7.48
N ASP A 206 -25.34 8.67 6.16
CA ASP A 206 -26.43 8.02 5.44
C ASP A 206 -25.88 7.15 4.29
N PRO A 207 -25.51 5.90 4.59
CA PRO A 207 -24.97 4.98 3.58
C PRO A 207 -25.98 4.61 2.48
N VAL A 208 -27.30 4.62 2.79
CA VAL A 208 -28.34 4.19 1.85
C VAL A 208 -28.65 5.29 0.82
N GLU A 209 -28.79 6.53 1.28
CA GLU A 209 -29.07 7.69 0.43
C GLU A 209 -27.85 8.18 -0.37
N MET A 210 -26.66 7.63 -0.07
CA MET A 210 -25.42 8.09 -0.71
C MET A 210 -25.30 7.71 -2.17
N ARG A 211 -25.83 6.57 -2.60
CA ARG A 211 -25.67 6.08 -3.98
C ARG A 211 -26.07 7.10 -5.05
N PRO A 212 -27.23 7.78 -4.99
CA PRO A 212 -27.59 8.81 -5.95
C PRO A 212 -26.60 9.99 -5.99
N THR A 213 -26.06 10.37 -4.83
CA THR A 213 -25.04 11.42 -4.73
C THR A 213 -23.73 10.98 -5.37
N LEU A 214 -23.28 9.73 -5.12
CA LEU A 214 -22.08 9.16 -5.73
C LEU A 214 -22.23 9.08 -7.25
N GLN A 215 -23.41 8.66 -7.76
CA GLN A 215 -23.70 8.63 -9.19
C GLN A 215 -23.64 10.03 -9.82
N LYS A 216 -24.16 11.07 -9.16
CA LYS A 216 -24.03 12.47 -9.63
C LYS A 216 -22.57 12.91 -9.69
N VAL A 217 -21.72 12.52 -8.72
CA VAL A 217 -20.29 12.82 -8.76
C VAL A 217 -19.62 12.08 -9.92
N LEU A 218 -19.93 10.80 -10.12
CA LEU A 218 -19.37 9.98 -11.20
C LEU A 218 -19.83 10.39 -12.60
N ALA A 219 -20.95 11.09 -12.70
CA ALA A 219 -21.42 11.67 -13.97
C ALA A 219 -20.59 12.86 -14.43
N ARG A 220 -19.83 13.50 -13.55
CA ARG A 220 -18.87 14.56 -13.91
C ARG A 220 -17.68 13.95 -14.63
N LYS A 221 -17.40 14.42 -15.85
CA LYS A 221 -16.32 13.84 -16.68
C LYS A 221 -15.14 14.81 -16.91
N ASP A 222 -15.18 15.97 -16.24
CA ASP A 222 -14.12 16.97 -16.29
C ASP A 222 -12.88 16.53 -15.49
N GLU A 223 -11.72 17.08 -15.85
CA GLU A 223 -10.43 16.77 -15.20
C GLU A 223 -10.40 17.21 -13.73
N CYS A 224 -11.10 18.28 -13.38
CA CYS A 224 -11.13 18.82 -12.02
C CYS A 224 -11.82 17.87 -11.04
N SER A 225 -12.78 17.08 -11.51
CA SER A 225 -13.56 16.16 -10.67
C SER A 225 -12.89 14.78 -10.44
N VAL A 226 -11.66 14.55 -10.96
CA VAL A 226 -10.95 13.26 -10.80
C VAL A 226 -10.85 12.85 -9.33
N THR A 227 -10.41 13.74 -8.45
CA THR A 227 -10.29 13.48 -7.00
C THR A 227 -11.65 13.07 -6.39
N LEU A 228 -12.72 13.78 -6.74
CA LEU A 228 -14.07 13.44 -6.26
C LEU A 228 -14.56 12.10 -6.81
N ARG A 229 -14.35 11.83 -8.10
CA ARG A 229 -14.73 10.54 -8.72
C ARG A 229 -13.97 9.37 -8.10
N ARG A 230 -12.67 9.51 -7.85
CA ARG A 230 -11.87 8.50 -7.14
C ARG A 230 -12.41 8.25 -5.73
N ARG A 231 -12.80 9.31 -5.00
CA ARG A 231 -13.44 9.17 -3.69
C ARG A 231 -14.79 8.46 -3.78
N ALA A 232 -15.63 8.81 -4.77
CA ALA A 232 -16.91 8.14 -5.01
C ALA A 232 -16.73 6.65 -5.32
N VAL A 233 -15.75 6.29 -6.17
CA VAL A 233 -15.38 4.91 -6.46
C VAL A 233 -15.00 4.14 -5.19
N TYR A 234 -14.15 4.73 -4.33
CA TYR A 234 -13.79 4.11 -3.06
C TYR A 234 -14.99 3.85 -2.15
N LEU A 235 -15.92 4.82 -2.06
CA LEU A 235 -17.11 4.70 -1.23
C LEU A 235 -18.07 3.63 -1.77
N LEU A 236 -18.24 3.51 -3.08
CA LEU A 236 -18.98 2.41 -3.71
C LEU A 236 -18.35 1.05 -3.38
N GLY A 237 -17.03 0.94 -3.44
CA GLY A 237 -16.34 -0.30 -3.09
C GLY A 237 -16.52 -0.71 -1.62
N ARG A 238 -16.74 0.25 -0.72
CA ARG A 238 -17.05 -0.04 0.68
C ARG A 238 -18.50 -0.46 0.90
N ALA A 239 -19.43 -0.02 0.06
CA ALA A 239 -20.84 -0.37 0.17
C ALA A 239 -21.08 -1.87 -0.05
N GLY A 240 -20.31 -2.51 -0.94
CA GLY A 240 -20.31 -3.96 -1.16
C GLY A 240 -21.61 -4.55 -1.71
N THR A 241 -22.53 -3.71 -2.21
CA THR A 241 -23.81 -4.16 -2.79
C THR A 241 -23.66 -4.50 -4.26
N ASP A 242 -24.58 -5.29 -4.81
CA ASP A 242 -24.60 -5.64 -6.23
C ASP A 242 -24.77 -4.40 -7.12
N GLU A 243 -25.57 -3.44 -6.68
CA GLU A 243 -25.76 -2.18 -7.39
C GLU A 243 -24.48 -1.34 -7.41
N ALA A 244 -23.76 -1.27 -6.29
CA ALA A 244 -22.46 -0.59 -6.22
C ALA A 244 -21.42 -1.29 -7.10
N THR A 245 -21.45 -2.61 -7.18
CA THR A 245 -20.60 -3.41 -8.08
C THR A 245 -20.89 -3.08 -9.54
N ASN A 246 -22.17 -2.94 -9.91
CA ASN A 246 -22.56 -2.53 -11.27
C ASN A 246 -22.12 -1.09 -11.59
N ASP A 247 -22.25 -0.17 -10.62
CA ASP A 247 -21.76 1.21 -10.78
C ASP A 247 -20.22 1.22 -10.96
N LEU A 248 -19.46 0.44 -10.18
CA LEU A 248 -18.01 0.29 -10.33
C LEU A 248 -17.63 -0.30 -11.71
N LEU A 249 -18.38 -1.29 -12.19
CA LEU A 249 -18.17 -1.88 -13.52
C LEU A 249 -18.40 -0.86 -14.63
N ASN A 250 -19.43 -0.03 -14.50
CA ASN A 250 -19.68 1.05 -15.45
C ASN A 250 -18.54 2.08 -15.44
N VAL A 251 -18.06 2.50 -14.26
CA VAL A 251 -16.91 3.41 -14.12
C VAL A 251 -15.65 2.81 -14.75
N ALA A 252 -15.35 1.55 -14.47
CA ALA A 252 -14.20 0.83 -15.03
C ALA A 252 -14.20 0.80 -16.57
N LYS A 253 -15.38 0.79 -17.19
CA LYS A 253 -15.55 0.81 -18.65
C LYS A 253 -15.53 2.20 -19.27
N THR A 254 -16.09 3.21 -18.59
CA THR A 254 -16.50 4.45 -19.24
C THR A 254 -15.87 5.73 -18.70
N ASP A 255 -15.17 5.67 -17.55
CA ASP A 255 -14.55 6.89 -17.05
C ASP A 255 -13.41 7.34 -17.95
N PRO A 256 -13.33 8.65 -18.32
CA PRO A 256 -12.28 9.15 -19.18
C PRO A 256 -10.89 9.06 -18.53
N ASP A 257 -10.80 9.19 -17.21
CA ASP A 257 -9.53 9.18 -16.48
C ASP A 257 -9.07 7.75 -16.15
N PRO A 258 -7.87 7.32 -16.59
CA PRO A 258 -7.39 5.97 -16.38
C PRO A 258 -7.11 5.63 -14.91
N SER A 259 -6.87 6.63 -14.04
CA SER A 259 -6.68 6.37 -12.60
C SER A 259 -8.00 6.03 -11.91
N VAL A 260 -9.09 6.72 -12.31
CA VAL A 260 -10.46 6.41 -11.83
C VAL A 260 -10.89 5.02 -12.29
N ARG A 261 -10.64 4.66 -13.57
CA ARG A 261 -10.88 3.28 -14.04
C ARG A 261 -10.07 2.27 -13.26
N GLY A 262 -8.79 2.56 -13.00
CA GLY A 262 -7.89 1.69 -12.24
C GLY A 262 -8.35 1.43 -10.81
N ASP A 263 -8.82 2.45 -10.11
CA ASP A 263 -9.36 2.33 -8.76
C ASP A 263 -10.63 1.46 -8.76
N ALA A 264 -11.53 1.66 -9.72
CA ALA A 264 -12.75 0.84 -9.85
C ALA A 264 -12.41 -0.64 -10.14
N ILE A 265 -11.45 -0.91 -11.05
CA ILE A 265 -10.95 -2.26 -11.37
C ILE A 265 -10.35 -2.91 -10.12
N GLY A 266 -9.54 -2.17 -9.35
CA GLY A 266 -8.92 -2.67 -8.12
C GLY A 266 -9.93 -3.05 -7.04
N LEU A 267 -11.05 -2.33 -6.94
CA LEU A 267 -12.13 -2.65 -6.01
C LEU A 267 -12.95 -3.85 -6.47
N LEU A 268 -13.27 -3.95 -7.77
CA LEU A 268 -13.93 -5.12 -8.35
C LEU A 268 -13.15 -6.41 -8.08
N ALA A 269 -11.83 -6.37 -8.13
CA ALA A 269 -10.96 -7.52 -7.89
C ALA A 269 -11.06 -8.13 -6.48
N ARG A 270 -11.53 -7.37 -5.50
CA ARG A 270 -11.69 -7.84 -4.11
C ARG A 270 -12.86 -8.80 -3.92
N SER A 271 -13.81 -8.79 -4.84
CA SER A 271 -14.94 -9.74 -4.82
C SER A 271 -14.44 -11.12 -5.27
N PRO A 272 -14.55 -12.18 -4.44
CA PRO A 272 -14.15 -13.51 -4.86
C PRO A 272 -15.11 -14.08 -5.91
N GLY A 273 -14.59 -14.89 -6.82
CA GLY A 273 -15.40 -15.71 -7.73
C GLY A 273 -15.03 -15.59 -9.21
N THR A 274 -15.47 -16.58 -9.98
CA THR A 274 -15.22 -16.70 -11.42
C THR A 274 -15.86 -15.59 -12.25
N ALA A 275 -17.00 -15.05 -11.80
CA ALA A 275 -17.69 -13.94 -12.46
C ALA A 275 -16.80 -12.67 -12.47
N THR A 276 -16.11 -12.40 -11.37
CA THR A 276 -15.16 -11.28 -11.25
C THR A 276 -14.01 -11.41 -12.26
N VAL A 277 -13.41 -12.61 -12.37
CA VAL A 277 -12.33 -12.86 -13.32
C VAL A 277 -12.78 -12.66 -14.76
N ARG A 278 -13.95 -13.20 -15.14
CA ARG A 278 -14.53 -12.99 -16.49
C ARG A 278 -14.74 -11.50 -16.79
N THR A 279 -15.21 -10.74 -15.80
CA THR A 279 -15.38 -9.29 -15.94
C THR A 279 -14.03 -8.59 -16.15
N LEU A 280 -13.00 -8.99 -15.42
CA LEU A 280 -11.64 -8.45 -15.60
C LEU A 280 -11.07 -8.79 -16.98
N GLU A 281 -11.27 -10.01 -17.48
CA GLU A 281 -10.88 -10.41 -18.83
C GLU A 281 -11.58 -9.56 -19.91
N GLN A 282 -12.89 -9.34 -19.76
CA GLN A 282 -13.65 -8.47 -20.67
C GLN A 282 -13.14 -7.03 -20.64
N LEU A 283 -12.84 -6.49 -19.45
CA LEU A 283 -12.24 -5.15 -19.30
C LEU A 283 -10.86 -5.08 -19.94
N PHE A 284 -10.04 -6.13 -19.82
CA PHE A 284 -8.72 -6.19 -20.47
C PHE A 284 -8.83 -6.10 -22.00
N VAL A 285 -9.75 -6.87 -22.57
CA VAL A 285 -9.97 -6.88 -24.03
C VAL A 285 -10.53 -5.55 -24.53
N ALA A 286 -11.44 -4.94 -23.77
CA ALA A 286 -12.05 -3.65 -24.13
C ALA A 286 -11.11 -2.45 -23.91
N ALA A 287 -10.05 -2.60 -23.11
CA ALA A 287 -9.14 -1.53 -22.77
C ALA A 287 -8.33 -1.06 -23.98
N THR A 288 -8.42 0.22 -24.29
CA THR A 288 -7.66 0.87 -25.36
C THR A 288 -6.32 1.44 -24.91
N ASP A 289 -6.12 1.62 -23.59
CA ASP A 289 -4.92 2.20 -22.99
C ASP A 289 -4.17 1.21 -22.10
N GLU A 290 -2.85 1.30 -22.10
CA GLU A 290 -1.94 0.47 -21.35
C GLU A 290 -2.10 0.57 -19.82
N GLN A 291 -2.54 1.73 -19.30
CA GLN A 291 -2.72 1.90 -17.87
C GLN A 291 -3.91 1.09 -17.35
N THR A 292 -5.01 1.08 -18.08
CA THR A 292 -6.18 0.24 -17.78
C THR A 292 -5.81 -1.25 -17.86
N ARG A 293 -5.07 -1.67 -18.89
CA ARG A 293 -4.57 -3.06 -19.00
C ARG A 293 -3.71 -3.45 -17.80
N ARG A 294 -2.79 -2.58 -17.37
CA ARG A 294 -1.97 -2.83 -16.16
C ARG A 294 -2.80 -2.89 -14.89
N SER A 295 -3.84 -2.06 -14.78
CA SER A 295 -4.76 -2.13 -13.63
C SER A 295 -5.49 -3.46 -13.57
N VAL A 296 -5.94 -4.00 -14.73
CA VAL A 296 -6.56 -5.34 -14.80
C VAL A 296 -5.56 -6.44 -14.43
N ILE A 297 -4.32 -6.39 -14.95
CA ILE A 297 -3.27 -7.35 -14.59
C ILE A 297 -3.00 -7.33 -13.08
N SER A 298 -2.93 -6.14 -12.48
CA SER A 298 -2.76 -5.98 -11.04
C SER A 298 -3.96 -6.53 -10.25
N ALA A 299 -5.18 -6.33 -10.76
CA ALA A 299 -6.41 -6.85 -10.20
C ALA A 299 -6.47 -8.39 -10.23
N LEU A 300 -6.11 -9.00 -11.36
CA LEU A 300 -6.00 -10.46 -11.51
C LEU A 300 -4.96 -11.04 -10.53
N ARG A 301 -3.80 -10.37 -10.38
CA ARG A 301 -2.79 -10.77 -9.39
C ARG A 301 -3.36 -10.71 -7.96
N SER A 302 -4.06 -9.63 -7.61
CA SER A 302 -4.63 -9.44 -6.27
C SER A 302 -5.76 -10.42 -5.97
N ASN A 303 -6.50 -10.85 -6.98
CA ASN A 303 -7.54 -11.87 -6.85
C ASN A 303 -6.91 -13.25 -6.53
N GLY A 304 -5.81 -13.61 -7.18
CA GLY A 304 -5.00 -14.80 -6.86
C GLY A 304 -5.67 -16.15 -7.09
N SER A 305 -6.94 -16.20 -7.54
CA SER A 305 -7.64 -17.46 -7.80
C SER A 305 -7.01 -18.26 -8.95
N PRO A 306 -7.24 -19.58 -9.04
CA PRO A 306 -6.79 -20.38 -10.17
C PRO A 306 -7.28 -19.84 -11.51
N GLU A 307 -8.48 -19.26 -11.55
CA GLU A 307 -9.06 -18.62 -12.72
C GLU A 307 -8.29 -17.36 -13.11
N ALA A 308 -7.96 -16.49 -12.14
CA ALA A 308 -7.18 -15.29 -12.38
C ALA A 308 -5.76 -15.61 -12.89
N ARG A 309 -5.17 -16.70 -12.41
CA ARG A 309 -3.87 -17.19 -12.90
C ARG A 309 -3.97 -17.67 -14.35
N ARG A 310 -5.06 -18.38 -14.71
CA ARG A 310 -5.33 -18.77 -16.10
C ARG A 310 -5.51 -17.55 -17.00
N ALA A 311 -6.22 -16.53 -16.53
CA ALA A 311 -6.38 -15.27 -17.26
C ALA A 311 -5.03 -14.55 -17.48
N LEU A 312 -4.14 -14.53 -16.46
CA LEU A 312 -2.78 -13.97 -16.63
C LEU A 312 -1.97 -14.77 -17.67
N ARG A 313 -2.06 -16.12 -17.68
CA ARG A 313 -1.42 -16.97 -18.69
C ARG A 313 -1.95 -16.65 -20.10
N SER A 314 -3.26 -16.50 -20.26
CA SER A 314 -3.87 -16.10 -21.53
C SER A 314 -3.34 -14.74 -22.02
N ILE A 315 -3.15 -13.75 -21.13
CA ILE A 315 -2.57 -12.45 -21.50
C ILE A 315 -1.12 -12.60 -21.99
N ILE A 316 -0.32 -13.49 -21.38
CA ILE A 316 1.07 -13.73 -21.78
C ILE A 316 1.14 -14.29 -23.23
N GLU A 317 0.16 -15.09 -23.66
CA GLU A 317 0.11 -15.70 -25.00
C GLU A 317 -0.39 -14.75 -26.09
N ARG A 318 -0.96 -13.61 -25.73
CA ARG A 318 -1.50 -12.65 -26.69
C ARG A 318 -0.39 -11.94 -27.47
N GLU A 319 -0.49 -11.96 -28.80
CA GLU A 319 0.40 -11.24 -29.70
C GLU A 319 -0.09 -9.82 -30.02
N ASP A 320 -1.37 -9.54 -29.79
CA ASP A 320 -2.01 -8.24 -30.02
C ASP A 320 -1.79 -7.21 -28.89
N VAL A 321 -0.98 -7.54 -27.87
CA VAL A 321 -0.62 -6.65 -26.78
C VAL A 321 0.90 -6.38 -26.77
N SER A 322 1.29 -5.25 -26.16
CA SER A 322 2.69 -4.87 -26.08
C SER A 322 3.52 -5.89 -25.30
N GLU A 323 4.83 -5.99 -25.62
CA GLU A 323 5.77 -6.79 -24.84
C GLU A 323 5.80 -6.38 -23.38
N ARG A 324 5.58 -5.10 -23.09
CA ARG A 324 5.49 -4.57 -21.73
C ARG A 324 4.29 -5.16 -20.98
N THR A 325 3.11 -5.19 -21.61
CA THR A 325 1.91 -5.80 -21.03
C THR A 325 2.12 -7.28 -20.74
N ARG A 326 2.74 -8.02 -21.68
CA ARG A 326 3.11 -9.44 -21.43
C ARG A 326 4.09 -9.59 -20.27
N SER A 327 5.09 -8.73 -20.19
CA SER A 327 6.08 -8.71 -19.10
C SER A 327 5.45 -8.40 -17.74
N ASP A 328 4.45 -7.48 -17.71
CA ASP A 328 3.68 -7.16 -16.51
C ASP A 328 2.84 -8.37 -16.05
N ALA A 329 2.22 -9.11 -16.97
CA ALA A 329 1.48 -10.33 -16.67
C ALA A 329 2.39 -11.46 -16.15
N ILE A 330 3.57 -11.67 -16.79
CA ILE A 330 4.60 -12.61 -16.34
C ILE A 330 5.06 -12.28 -14.90
N SER A 331 5.36 -11.02 -14.66
CA SER A 331 5.79 -10.55 -13.33
C SER A 331 4.69 -10.74 -12.28
N SER A 332 3.42 -10.52 -12.65
CA SER A 332 2.26 -10.69 -11.78
C SER A 332 2.00 -12.14 -11.44
N LEU A 333 2.14 -13.05 -12.40
CA LEU A 333 1.99 -14.49 -12.19
C LEU A 333 3.02 -15.01 -11.18
N SER A 334 4.28 -14.53 -11.22
CA SER A 334 5.35 -14.97 -10.32
C SER A 334 5.30 -14.36 -8.92
N ARG A 335 4.72 -13.15 -8.75
CA ARG A 335 4.68 -12.46 -7.45
C ARG A 335 3.67 -13.07 -6.47
N GLY A 336 2.63 -13.70 -6.95
CA GLY A 336 1.64 -14.37 -6.10
C GLY A 336 2.21 -15.47 -5.19
N TRP A 337 3.50 -15.86 -5.37
CA TRP A 337 4.18 -16.88 -4.59
C TRP A 337 5.09 -16.32 -3.49
N THR A 338 5.41 -15.03 -3.54
CA THR A 338 6.34 -14.37 -2.61
C THR A 338 5.63 -13.52 -1.56
N ASP A 339 4.38 -13.09 -1.80
CA ASP A 339 3.69 -12.10 -0.98
C ASP A 339 3.00 -12.70 0.28
N GLY A 340 2.98 -14.02 0.43
CA GLY A 340 2.29 -14.69 1.56
C GLY A 340 2.96 -14.52 2.93
N GLU A 341 4.23 -14.10 3.00
CA GLU A 341 4.98 -14.00 4.28
C GLU A 341 5.60 -12.60 4.55
N THR A 342 5.59 -11.67 3.60
CA THR A 342 6.41 -10.45 3.71
C THR A 342 5.70 -9.28 4.41
N TRP A 343 4.39 -9.28 4.54
CA TRP A 343 3.66 -8.16 5.14
C TRP A 343 3.59 -8.19 6.68
N MET A 344 4.02 -9.30 7.32
CA MET A 344 4.08 -9.40 8.79
C MET A 344 5.40 -8.93 9.42
N THR A 345 6.37 -8.43 8.64
CA THR A 345 7.72 -8.15 9.14
C THR A 345 8.19 -6.69 9.02
N SER A 346 7.28 -5.72 8.84
CA SER A 346 7.68 -4.31 8.69
C SER A 346 8.35 -3.67 9.94
N ASP A 347 8.36 -4.36 11.09
CA ASP A 347 8.86 -3.79 12.36
C ASP A 347 10.10 -4.46 12.94
N ARG A 348 10.80 -5.34 12.21
CA ARG A 348 12.07 -5.89 12.67
C ARG A 348 13.19 -5.61 11.68
N LYS A 349 14.24 -4.93 12.16
CA LYS A 349 15.57 -4.93 11.51
C LYS A 349 16.05 -6.37 11.39
N VAL A 350 15.68 -7.04 10.31
CA VAL A 350 16.16 -8.39 10.02
C VAL A 350 17.63 -8.23 9.62
N THR A 351 18.53 -8.82 10.41
CA THR A 351 19.97 -8.80 10.08
C THR A 351 20.21 -9.56 8.78
N VAL A 352 21.23 -9.17 8.02
CA VAL A 352 21.64 -9.82 6.76
C VAL A 352 21.81 -11.34 6.92
N ALA A 353 22.23 -11.79 8.10
CA ALA A 353 22.35 -13.21 8.45
C ALA A 353 20.97 -13.92 8.54
N ALA A 354 19.94 -13.26 9.08
CA ALA A 354 18.60 -13.80 9.13
C ALA A 354 17.95 -13.86 7.73
N GLN A 355 18.19 -12.86 6.88
CA GLN A 355 17.76 -12.90 5.47
C GLN A 355 18.41 -14.05 4.69
N ARG A 356 19.70 -14.31 4.90
CA ARG A 356 20.42 -15.44 4.29
C ARG A 356 19.88 -16.79 4.79
N SER A 357 19.56 -16.92 6.07
CA SER A 357 19.01 -18.17 6.64
C SER A 357 17.57 -18.44 6.17
N MET A 358 16.77 -17.39 5.92
CA MET A 358 15.44 -17.51 5.32
C MET A 358 15.55 -17.96 3.86
N ALA A 359 16.38 -17.29 3.06
CA ALA A 359 16.64 -17.68 1.67
C ALA A 359 17.15 -19.12 1.53
N ALA A 360 17.94 -19.61 2.48
CA ALA A 360 18.41 -20.99 2.51
C ALA A 360 17.29 -22.01 2.84
N ARG A 361 16.36 -21.64 3.71
CA ARG A 361 15.17 -22.45 4.03
C ARG A 361 14.20 -22.50 2.86
N ASP A 362 13.98 -21.36 2.15
CA ASP A 362 13.11 -21.27 0.98
C ASP A 362 13.62 -22.10 -0.20
N SER A 363 14.96 -22.18 -0.37
CA SER A 363 15.53 -22.99 -1.45
C SER A 363 15.43 -24.51 -1.22
N ALA A 364 15.27 -24.94 0.04
CA ALA A 364 15.06 -26.35 0.40
C ALA A 364 13.57 -26.74 0.45
N ARG A 365 12.66 -25.77 0.43
CA ARG A 365 11.21 -25.99 0.46
C ARG A 365 10.74 -26.44 -0.92
N ALA A 366 10.03 -27.55 -0.99
CA ALA A 366 9.35 -27.97 -2.21
C ALA A 366 8.32 -26.90 -2.62
N LEU A 367 8.29 -26.55 -3.91
CA LEU A 367 7.28 -25.65 -4.44
C LEU A 367 5.88 -26.24 -4.23
N THR A 368 4.88 -25.38 -4.04
CA THR A 368 3.50 -25.86 -4.13
C THR A 368 3.20 -26.35 -5.54
N PRO A 369 2.24 -27.30 -5.71
CA PRO A 369 1.88 -27.80 -7.04
C PRO A 369 1.54 -26.66 -8.03
N GLU A 370 0.85 -25.63 -7.56
CA GLU A 370 0.46 -24.49 -8.36
C GLU A 370 1.66 -23.62 -8.76
N ALA A 371 2.65 -23.44 -7.86
CA ALA A 371 3.88 -22.71 -8.17
C ALA A 371 4.72 -23.45 -9.21
N GLU A 372 4.78 -24.79 -9.14
CA GLU A 372 5.47 -25.61 -10.14
C GLU A 372 4.73 -25.56 -11.49
N GLU A 373 3.39 -25.58 -11.48
CA GLU A 373 2.58 -25.42 -12.69
C GLU A 373 2.84 -24.09 -13.39
N ASP A 374 2.90 -22.97 -12.64
CA ASP A 374 3.22 -21.66 -13.21
C ASP A 374 4.67 -21.60 -13.73
N ALA A 375 5.61 -22.15 -12.98
CA ALA A 375 7.00 -22.20 -13.41
C ALA A 375 7.15 -23.03 -14.70
N GLN A 376 6.48 -24.17 -14.78
CA GLN A 376 6.49 -25.02 -15.98
C GLN A 376 5.85 -24.29 -17.17
N TYR A 377 4.71 -23.62 -16.95
CA TYR A 377 4.07 -22.80 -17.97
C TYR A 377 5.04 -21.73 -18.51
N LEU A 378 5.71 -20.98 -17.59
CA LEU A 378 6.67 -19.94 -17.98
C LEU A 378 7.88 -20.50 -18.74
N ARG A 379 8.43 -21.66 -18.34
CA ARG A 379 9.52 -22.32 -19.08
C ARG A 379 9.09 -22.69 -20.49
N ASN A 380 7.85 -23.19 -20.67
CA ASN A 380 7.29 -23.51 -21.98
C ASN A 380 7.06 -22.24 -22.83
N ALA A 381 6.57 -21.15 -22.22
CA ALA A 381 6.41 -19.85 -22.87
C ALA A 381 7.74 -19.25 -23.33
N TYR A 382 8.81 -19.45 -22.56
CA TYR A 382 10.17 -19.06 -22.94
C TYR A 382 10.62 -19.69 -24.25
N ALA A 383 10.41 -20.99 -24.39
CA ALA A 383 10.80 -21.74 -25.59
C ALA A 383 10.04 -21.30 -26.86
N LYS A 384 8.79 -20.81 -26.68
CA LYS A 384 7.97 -20.31 -27.79
C LYS A 384 8.21 -18.85 -28.16
N SER A 385 8.79 -18.07 -27.24
CA SER A 385 8.94 -16.61 -27.44
C SER A 385 10.15 -16.28 -28.29
N SER A 386 9.97 -15.43 -29.29
CA SER A 386 11.05 -14.79 -30.05
C SER A 386 11.52 -13.44 -29.44
N SER A 387 10.71 -12.85 -28.55
CA SER A 387 11.02 -11.57 -27.93
C SER A 387 12.03 -11.70 -26.79
N ARG A 388 13.18 -11.03 -26.92
CA ARG A 388 14.20 -10.98 -25.88
C ARG A 388 13.65 -10.36 -24.58
N ALA A 389 12.81 -9.33 -24.66
CA ALA A 389 12.23 -8.67 -23.48
C ALA A 389 11.29 -9.60 -22.71
N VAL A 390 10.47 -10.37 -23.42
CA VAL A 390 9.60 -11.39 -22.83
C VAL A 390 10.41 -12.53 -22.21
N LYS A 391 11.43 -13.04 -22.92
CA LYS A 391 12.37 -14.05 -22.40
C LYS A 391 13.06 -13.59 -21.12
N SER A 392 13.56 -12.34 -21.07
CA SER A 392 14.18 -11.74 -19.89
C SER A 392 13.18 -11.68 -18.71
N SER A 393 11.94 -11.25 -18.97
CA SER A 393 10.89 -11.24 -17.94
C SER A 393 10.58 -12.62 -17.40
N ILE A 394 10.59 -13.65 -18.24
CA ILE A 394 10.37 -15.05 -17.84
C ILE A 394 11.55 -15.57 -17.00
N ILE A 395 12.81 -15.31 -17.38
CA ILE A 395 13.99 -15.64 -16.58
C ILE A 395 13.83 -15.09 -15.15
N SER A 396 13.50 -13.80 -15.06
CA SER A 396 13.31 -13.12 -13.78
C SER A 396 12.14 -13.69 -12.97
N ALA A 397 11.05 -14.08 -13.64
CA ALA A 397 9.87 -14.65 -13.00
C ALA A 397 10.13 -16.08 -12.49
N VAL A 398 10.73 -16.96 -13.30
CA VAL A 398 11.07 -18.33 -12.91
C VAL A 398 12.08 -18.34 -11.76
N ALA A 399 13.08 -17.47 -11.81
CA ALA A 399 14.04 -17.30 -10.72
C ALA A 399 13.36 -16.85 -9.41
N ARG A 400 12.34 -15.99 -9.49
CA ARG A 400 11.58 -15.52 -8.32
C ARG A 400 10.73 -16.63 -7.72
N ILE A 401 10.07 -17.45 -8.53
CA ILE A 401 9.34 -18.64 -8.06
C ILE A 401 10.31 -19.57 -7.32
N GLY A 402 11.52 -19.72 -7.84
CA GLY A 402 12.60 -20.52 -7.22
C GLY A 402 12.41 -22.02 -7.37
N GLY A 403 13.12 -22.80 -6.54
CA GLY A 403 13.12 -24.25 -6.58
C GLY A 403 14.26 -24.82 -7.45
N ARG A 404 14.71 -26.04 -7.10
CA ARG A 404 15.89 -26.68 -7.74
C ARG A 404 15.70 -26.91 -9.25
N THR A 405 14.53 -27.30 -9.67
CA THR A 405 14.19 -27.49 -11.10
C THR A 405 14.35 -26.21 -11.88
N ASN A 406 13.94 -25.08 -11.32
CA ASN A 406 14.06 -23.76 -11.95
C ASN A 406 15.51 -23.30 -12.03
N ASP A 407 16.33 -23.55 -11.01
CA ASP A 407 17.76 -23.23 -11.03
C ASP A 407 18.49 -24.10 -12.10
N GLN A 408 18.14 -25.38 -12.22
CA GLN A 408 18.66 -26.25 -13.28
C GLN A 408 18.27 -25.76 -14.68
N TRP A 409 17.03 -25.28 -14.85
CA TRP A 409 16.58 -24.68 -16.11
C TRP A 409 17.37 -23.40 -16.45
N LEU A 410 17.61 -22.52 -15.47
CA LEU A 410 18.45 -21.33 -15.65
C LEU A 410 19.86 -21.70 -16.06
N MET A 411 20.45 -22.75 -15.47
CA MET A 411 21.76 -23.28 -15.89
C MET A 411 21.73 -23.83 -17.32
N GLY A 412 20.62 -24.41 -17.76
CA GLY A 412 20.42 -24.81 -19.15
C GLY A 412 20.52 -23.63 -20.11
N ILE A 413 19.90 -22.49 -19.77
CA ILE A 413 20.03 -21.25 -20.57
C ILE A 413 21.50 -20.79 -20.63
N VAL A 414 22.21 -20.78 -19.49
CA VAL A 414 23.62 -20.37 -19.45
C VAL A 414 24.51 -21.24 -20.37
N LYS A 415 24.23 -22.54 -20.40
CA LYS A 415 25.00 -23.51 -21.23
C LYS A 415 24.66 -23.46 -22.72
N ASN A 416 23.46 -22.95 -23.06
CA ASN A 416 23.03 -22.90 -24.46
C ASN A 416 23.80 -21.81 -25.22
N ARG A 417 24.71 -22.21 -26.11
CA ARG A 417 25.56 -21.30 -26.91
C ARG A 417 24.76 -20.56 -28.00
N GLU A 418 23.59 -21.06 -28.38
CA GLU A 418 22.74 -20.43 -29.38
C GLU A 418 21.84 -19.33 -28.77
N GLU A 419 21.73 -19.27 -27.44
CA GLU A 419 20.93 -18.27 -26.77
C GLU A 419 21.67 -16.91 -26.70
N ASP A 420 20.92 -15.83 -26.72
CA ASP A 420 21.44 -14.47 -26.65
C ASP A 420 22.32 -14.27 -25.40
N MET A 421 23.51 -13.64 -25.59
CA MET A 421 24.50 -13.44 -24.54
C MET A 421 23.91 -12.65 -23.34
N SER A 422 22.99 -11.70 -23.58
CA SER A 422 22.36 -10.93 -22.50
C SER A 422 21.44 -11.78 -21.65
N LEU A 423 20.69 -12.71 -22.25
CA LEU A 423 19.82 -13.66 -21.54
C LEU A 423 20.63 -14.68 -20.74
N ARG A 424 21.76 -15.17 -21.30
CA ARG A 424 22.68 -16.06 -20.57
C ARG A 424 23.28 -15.36 -19.34
N ARG A 425 23.73 -14.09 -19.47
CA ARG A 425 24.22 -13.29 -18.35
C ARG A 425 23.11 -13.04 -17.30
N GLU A 426 21.91 -12.73 -17.76
CA GLU A 426 20.78 -12.54 -16.86
C GLU A 426 20.48 -13.81 -16.08
N ALA A 427 20.43 -14.97 -16.74
CA ALA A 427 20.25 -16.25 -16.08
C ALA A 427 21.28 -16.48 -14.97
N ILE A 428 22.58 -16.20 -15.22
CA ILE A 428 23.62 -16.26 -14.18
C ILE A 428 23.31 -15.33 -13.01
N SER A 429 22.93 -14.08 -13.30
CA SER A 429 22.65 -13.09 -12.25
C SER A 429 21.46 -13.45 -11.38
N ARG A 430 20.54 -14.29 -11.89
CA ARG A 430 19.34 -14.78 -11.19
C ARG A 430 19.54 -16.12 -10.47
N LEU A 431 20.64 -16.85 -10.73
CA LEU A 431 20.97 -18.05 -9.97
C LEU A 431 21.12 -17.70 -8.49
N ARG A 432 20.44 -18.46 -7.64
CA ARG A 432 20.51 -18.23 -6.19
C ARG A 432 21.78 -18.87 -5.62
N PRO A 433 22.62 -18.12 -4.88
CA PRO A 433 23.87 -18.66 -4.36
C PRO A 433 23.72 -19.93 -3.51
N VAL A 434 22.56 -20.09 -2.85
CA VAL A 434 22.33 -21.18 -1.87
C VAL A 434 21.83 -22.48 -2.53
N SER A 435 21.22 -22.41 -3.71
CA SER A 435 20.54 -23.57 -4.32
C SER A 435 21.44 -24.43 -5.23
N LEU A 436 22.60 -23.92 -5.62
CA LEU A 436 23.55 -24.65 -6.48
C LEU A 436 24.80 -25.05 -5.69
N PRO A 437 25.26 -26.32 -5.78
CA PRO A 437 26.54 -26.73 -5.25
C PRO A 437 27.69 -25.92 -5.87
N VAL A 438 28.70 -25.55 -5.08
CA VAL A 438 29.85 -24.78 -5.56
C VAL A 438 30.60 -25.54 -6.68
N ASP A 439 30.69 -26.85 -6.57
CA ASP A 439 31.29 -27.70 -7.60
C ASP A 439 30.61 -27.61 -8.97
N GLU A 440 29.29 -27.35 -8.97
CA GLU A 440 28.52 -27.13 -10.19
C GLU A 440 28.83 -25.77 -10.81
N ILE A 441 28.98 -24.73 -9.99
CA ILE A 441 29.41 -23.39 -10.42
C ILE A 441 30.84 -23.46 -10.94
N GLY A 442 31.75 -24.17 -10.25
CA GLY A 442 33.13 -24.38 -10.67
C GLY A 442 33.21 -25.09 -12.02
N ARG A 443 32.52 -26.22 -12.19
CA ARG A 443 32.45 -26.93 -13.48
C ARG A 443 31.88 -26.06 -14.60
N LEU A 444 30.87 -25.24 -14.31
CA LEU A 444 30.30 -24.32 -15.29
C LEU A 444 31.33 -23.23 -15.67
N PHE A 445 32.05 -22.68 -14.70
CA PHE A 445 33.14 -21.72 -14.95
C PHE A 445 34.21 -22.28 -15.86
N ASP A 446 34.62 -23.54 -15.65
CA ASP A 446 35.67 -24.20 -16.46
C ASP A 446 35.17 -24.54 -17.88
N ALA A 447 33.87 -24.85 -18.03
CA ALA A 447 33.25 -25.20 -19.32
C ALA A 447 32.94 -23.99 -20.23
N LEU A 448 32.87 -22.78 -19.69
CA LEU A 448 32.58 -21.57 -20.44
C LEU A 448 33.86 -20.90 -20.92
N SER A 449 33.82 -20.37 -22.15
CA SER A 449 34.92 -19.59 -22.73
C SER A 449 34.72 -18.07 -22.64
N GLU A 450 33.46 -17.66 -22.52
CA GLU A 450 33.05 -16.26 -22.58
C GLU A 450 33.34 -15.54 -21.26
N ARG A 451 34.18 -14.50 -21.33
CA ARG A 451 34.60 -13.72 -20.15
C ARG A 451 33.43 -13.16 -19.37
N GLU A 452 32.40 -12.60 -20.03
CA GLU A 452 31.25 -11.99 -19.41
C GLU A 452 30.47 -13.00 -18.55
N LEU A 453 30.33 -14.24 -18.98
CA LEU A 453 29.67 -15.30 -18.23
C LEU A 453 30.52 -15.77 -17.07
N ARG A 454 31.82 -15.96 -17.29
CA ARG A 454 32.79 -16.33 -16.24
C ARG A 454 32.88 -15.28 -15.15
N SER A 455 32.83 -13.98 -15.50
CA SER A 455 32.77 -12.88 -14.50
C SER A 455 31.52 -12.93 -13.64
N GLY A 456 30.36 -13.26 -14.23
CA GLY A 456 29.13 -13.49 -13.49
C GLY A 456 29.24 -14.62 -12.46
N LEU A 457 29.91 -15.74 -12.84
CA LEU A 457 30.16 -16.88 -11.95
C LEU A 457 31.16 -16.55 -10.83
N VAL A 458 32.19 -15.74 -11.10
CA VAL A 458 33.11 -15.22 -10.07
C VAL A 458 32.31 -14.42 -9.03
N ASN A 459 31.39 -13.57 -9.46
CA ASN A 459 30.50 -12.82 -8.54
C ASN A 459 29.60 -13.75 -7.70
N GLN A 460 29.10 -14.84 -8.31
CA GLN A 460 28.31 -15.85 -7.57
C GLN A 460 29.20 -16.56 -6.50
N LEU A 461 30.44 -16.93 -6.82
CA LEU A 461 31.36 -17.49 -5.84
C LEU A 461 31.73 -16.48 -4.75
N ALA A 462 31.92 -15.21 -5.11
CA ALA A 462 32.24 -14.14 -4.18
C ALA A 462 31.14 -13.89 -3.13
N SER A 463 29.86 -14.09 -3.50
CA SER A 463 28.70 -13.90 -2.60
C SER A 463 28.51 -15.03 -1.60
N ARG A 464 29.28 -16.12 -1.68
CA ARG A 464 29.17 -17.31 -0.80
C ARG A 464 30.20 -17.26 0.30
N ASP A 465 29.85 -17.71 1.50
CA ASP A 465 30.74 -17.75 2.67
C ASP A 465 31.29 -19.18 2.93
N ASP A 466 31.10 -20.13 2.00
CA ASP A 466 31.60 -21.48 2.16
C ASP A 466 33.08 -21.64 1.74
N ALA A 467 33.76 -22.63 2.33
CA ALA A 467 35.18 -22.89 2.10
C ALA A 467 35.47 -23.27 0.66
N THR A 468 34.58 -24.04 0.03
CA THR A 468 34.76 -24.52 -1.37
C THR A 468 34.70 -23.36 -2.38
N ALA A 469 33.81 -22.36 -2.14
CA ALA A 469 33.77 -21.16 -2.97
C ALA A 469 35.08 -20.34 -2.83
N THR A 470 35.63 -20.27 -1.60
CA THR A 470 36.92 -19.63 -1.36
C THR A 470 38.06 -20.38 -2.09
N ASP A 471 38.06 -21.71 -2.05
CA ASP A 471 39.08 -22.52 -2.76
C ASP A 471 39.03 -22.30 -4.26
N LYS A 472 37.84 -22.25 -4.88
CA LYS A 472 37.72 -21.99 -6.33
C LYS A 472 38.14 -20.54 -6.67
N LEU A 473 37.87 -19.56 -5.85
CA LEU A 473 38.34 -18.19 -6.02
C LEU A 473 39.89 -18.13 -5.92
N ILE A 474 40.50 -18.88 -4.99
CA ILE A 474 41.95 -18.99 -4.85
C ILE A 474 42.56 -19.61 -6.11
N GLU A 475 41.96 -20.67 -6.64
CA GLU A 475 42.38 -21.31 -7.90
C GLU A 475 42.36 -20.29 -9.07
N ILE A 476 41.25 -19.56 -9.23
CA ILE A 476 41.10 -18.55 -10.29
C ILE A 476 42.13 -17.41 -10.13
N ALA A 477 42.39 -16.96 -8.91
CA ALA A 477 43.34 -15.90 -8.62
C ALA A 477 44.79 -16.33 -8.91
N ARG A 478 45.12 -17.60 -8.62
CA ARG A 478 46.50 -18.15 -8.74
C ARG A 478 46.86 -18.56 -10.18
N SER A 479 45.95 -19.27 -10.86
CA SER A 479 46.22 -19.96 -12.12
C SER A 479 45.35 -19.49 -13.30
N GLY A 480 44.43 -18.56 -13.10
CA GLY A 480 43.55 -18.06 -14.15
C GLY A 480 44.38 -17.39 -15.29
N THR A 481 44.07 -17.73 -16.53
CA THR A 481 44.74 -17.16 -17.72
C THR A 481 44.23 -15.75 -18.06
N ASP A 482 43.03 -15.38 -17.65
CA ASP A 482 42.41 -14.06 -17.89
C ASP A 482 42.75 -13.09 -16.74
N PRO A 483 43.51 -12.00 -17.01
CA PRO A 483 43.93 -11.06 -15.97
C PRO A 483 42.76 -10.38 -15.26
N GLU A 484 41.64 -10.13 -15.97
CA GLU A 484 40.47 -9.47 -15.41
C GLU A 484 39.74 -10.39 -14.41
N LEU A 485 39.53 -11.65 -14.76
CA LEU A 485 38.94 -12.65 -13.87
C LEU A 485 39.81 -12.89 -12.64
N ARG A 486 41.17 -12.92 -12.82
CA ARG A 486 42.11 -12.99 -11.69
C ARG A 486 41.94 -11.81 -10.75
N ARG A 487 41.87 -10.57 -11.29
CA ARG A 487 41.66 -9.35 -10.51
C ARG A 487 40.32 -9.39 -9.73
N MET A 488 39.26 -9.83 -10.37
CA MET A 488 37.94 -9.99 -9.71
C MET A 488 38.02 -11.02 -8.59
N ALA A 489 38.66 -12.15 -8.78
CA ALA A 489 38.84 -13.17 -7.75
C ALA A 489 39.66 -12.65 -6.55
N ILE A 490 40.76 -11.91 -6.82
CA ILE A 490 41.57 -11.26 -5.78
C ILE A 490 40.74 -10.26 -4.97
N GLN A 491 39.95 -9.40 -5.63
CA GLN A 491 39.07 -8.44 -4.97
C GLN A 491 37.97 -9.13 -4.13
N ALA A 492 37.44 -10.24 -4.63
CA ALA A 492 36.48 -11.05 -3.88
C ALA A 492 37.11 -11.66 -2.62
N LEU A 493 38.33 -12.23 -2.74
CA LEU A 493 39.07 -12.81 -1.62
C LEU A 493 39.45 -11.77 -0.57
N ALA A 494 39.79 -10.55 -0.96
CA ALA A 494 40.12 -9.47 -0.05
C ALA A 494 38.95 -9.06 0.85
N ARG A 495 37.69 -9.34 0.44
CA ARG A 495 36.46 -9.06 1.21
C ARG A 495 36.06 -10.23 2.12
N LYS A 496 36.70 -11.40 1.96
CA LYS A 496 36.41 -12.59 2.77
C LYS A 496 37.32 -12.62 4.02
N ASN A 497 36.71 -12.81 5.16
CA ASN A 497 37.46 -12.99 6.40
C ASN A 497 37.93 -14.46 6.54
N ASP A 498 38.81 -14.89 5.62
CA ASP A 498 39.34 -16.26 5.55
C ASP A 498 40.88 -16.21 5.56
N PRO A 499 41.55 -16.90 6.51
CA PRO A 499 43.03 -16.92 6.60
C PRO A 499 43.73 -17.37 5.30
N ARG A 500 43.09 -18.28 4.53
CA ARG A 500 43.64 -18.77 3.25
C ARG A 500 43.65 -17.65 2.20
N SER A 501 42.64 -16.77 2.22
CA SER A 501 42.58 -15.59 1.37
C SER A 501 43.75 -14.64 1.67
N THR A 502 43.96 -14.34 2.96
CA THR A 502 45.08 -13.48 3.41
C THR A 502 46.44 -14.07 2.99
N LYS A 503 46.62 -15.39 3.21
CA LYS A 503 47.86 -16.06 2.80
C LYS A 503 48.14 -15.92 1.30
N LEU A 504 47.13 -16.18 0.45
CA LEU A 504 47.29 -16.02 -1.01
C LEU A 504 47.62 -14.57 -1.40
N LEU A 505 46.93 -13.57 -0.79
CA LEU A 505 47.18 -12.17 -1.10
C LEU A 505 48.62 -11.76 -0.78
N LEU A 506 49.18 -12.25 0.34
CA LEU A 506 50.61 -12.05 0.67
C LEU A 506 51.53 -12.73 -0.34
N GLU A 507 51.29 -14.01 -0.68
CA GLU A 507 52.06 -14.75 -1.69
C GLU A 507 52.08 -14.03 -3.05
N LEU A 508 50.99 -13.37 -3.45
CA LEU A 508 50.89 -12.66 -4.74
C LEU A 508 51.70 -11.34 -4.73
N VAL A 509 51.86 -10.69 -3.58
CA VAL A 509 52.64 -9.46 -3.43
C VAL A 509 54.12 -9.74 -3.28
N GLU A 510 54.49 -10.85 -2.62
CA GLU A 510 55.88 -11.23 -2.34
C GLU A 510 56.56 -11.93 -3.54
N LYS A 511 55.81 -12.39 -4.54
CA LYS A 511 56.42 -12.94 -5.77
C LYS A 511 57.07 -11.83 -6.58
N PRO A 512 58.35 -11.93 -6.89
CA PRO A 512 59.08 -10.99 -7.73
C PRO A 512 58.60 -10.95 -9.18
#